data_2c5a8f4c17faffda617eda821cf6460d
#
_entry.id   2c5a8f4c17faffda617eda821cf6460d
#
_cell.length_a   1.000
_cell.length_b   1.000
_cell.length_c   1.000
_cell.angle_alpha   90.00
_cell.angle_beta   90.00
_cell.angle_gamma   90.00
#
_symmetry.space_group_name_H-M   'P 1'
#
loop_
_entity.id
_entity.type
_entity.pdbx_description
1 polymer ?
#
loop_
_entity_poly.entity_id
_entity_poly.type
_entity_poly.pdbx_seq_one_letter_code
_entity_poly.pdbx_strand_id
1 'polypeptide(L)'
;MIKSISWNPIFQVMGIFFIQPVVLGVWLALIPKVQSGLNLDTSQLALGLMGTPAGMLMTLHFAGKMANTFGIRKILYIGFPVYFFSITLIGQAGGLYSLLLVLFLVGVCGSLLTLALNVHAGRVEIHTRRVMMNRCHGFWSLGIMAGSFLGSVLESESTVWLILIICASASFPLALLLCLGLPSYENVNSAEMSPALVITQLPAILIGICFFTFGISMTEGAMANWASVYVKEMLGPEAQGTGYGFGLFAAFVAFGRFFGDSLKIKLGTIKVARIFVNISILGLIFLVIANDLWLALAGFALIGLGVSVGFPLAVTAAASIDDKREAPYVAFLSLIALIGFLVGPPIIGFLAKTTNIKTGLTMLFPGLLLSLYLSSKLRSSKPKKKK
;
A
#
# COMPACT_ATOMS: atom_id res chain seq x y z
N MET A 1 -20.12 13.44 -30.28
CA MET A 1 -18.68 13.21 -30.47
C MET A 1 -17.93 14.11 -29.49
N ILE A 2 -17.53 13.61 -28.31
CA ILE A 2 -16.65 14.33 -27.37
C ILE A 2 -15.27 14.31 -28.02
N LYS A 3 -14.75 15.47 -28.45
CA LYS A 3 -13.36 15.60 -28.92
C LYS A 3 -12.46 14.97 -27.84
N SER A 4 -11.70 13.97 -28.22
CA SER A 4 -10.73 13.34 -27.33
C SER A 4 -9.74 14.42 -26.87
N ILE A 5 -9.84 14.80 -25.61
CA ILE A 5 -8.81 15.64 -24.98
C ILE A 5 -7.55 14.78 -24.98
N SER A 6 -6.59 15.14 -25.82
CA SER A 6 -5.31 14.43 -25.91
C SER A 6 -4.43 14.81 -24.71
N TRP A 7 -4.71 14.22 -23.57
CA TRP A 7 -3.85 14.37 -22.39
C TRP A 7 -2.58 13.54 -22.58
N ASN A 8 -1.48 13.98 -21.98
CA ASN A 8 -0.28 13.17 -21.94
C ASN A 8 -0.56 11.90 -21.12
N PRO A 9 -0.43 10.68 -21.70
CA PRO A 9 -0.79 9.43 -21.03
C PRO A 9 -0.07 9.22 -19.70
N ILE A 10 1.14 9.74 -19.56
CA ILE A 10 1.93 9.65 -18.33
C ILE A 10 1.26 10.42 -17.19
N PHE A 11 0.84 11.66 -17.45
CA PHE A 11 0.14 12.47 -16.44
C PHE A 11 -1.24 11.91 -16.10
N GLN A 12 -1.96 11.35 -17.08
CA GLN A 12 -3.24 10.69 -16.82
C GLN A 12 -3.09 9.53 -15.85
N VAL A 13 -2.14 8.62 -16.12
CA VAL A 13 -1.91 7.45 -15.27
C VAL A 13 -1.47 7.89 -13.88
N MET A 14 -0.54 8.83 -13.75
CA MET A 14 -0.12 9.39 -12.45
C MET A 14 -1.29 10.04 -11.70
N GLY A 15 -2.16 10.77 -12.40
CA GLY A 15 -3.37 11.36 -11.84
C GLY A 15 -4.34 10.30 -11.31
N ILE A 16 -4.53 9.19 -12.02
CA ILE A 16 -5.38 8.09 -11.56
C ILE A 16 -4.77 7.42 -10.33
N PHE A 17 -3.45 7.18 -10.33
CA PHE A 17 -2.75 6.66 -9.15
C PHE A 17 -2.86 7.57 -7.94
N PHE A 18 -2.97 8.88 -8.14
CA PHE A 18 -3.21 9.83 -7.05
C PHE A 18 -4.67 9.78 -6.56
N ILE A 19 -5.65 9.83 -7.46
CA ILE A 19 -7.08 9.94 -7.10
C ILE A 19 -7.62 8.66 -6.48
N GLN A 20 -7.21 7.48 -6.98
CA GLN A 20 -7.72 6.19 -6.50
C GLN A 20 -7.59 6.03 -4.98
N PRO A 21 -6.44 6.27 -4.35
CA PRO A 21 -6.25 6.03 -2.94
C PRO A 21 -6.68 7.20 -2.04
N VAL A 22 -7.14 8.34 -2.56
CA VAL A 22 -7.58 9.47 -1.71
C VAL A 22 -8.66 9.04 -0.73
N VAL A 23 -9.73 8.39 -1.20
CA VAL A 23 -10.83 7.95 -0.32
C VAL A 23 -10.38 6.84 0.63
N LEU A 24 -9.42 6.01 0.19
CA LEU A 24 -8.78 5.04 1.09
C LEU A 24 -8.02 5.74 2.23
N GLY A 25 -7.28 6.80 1.92
CA GLY A 25 -6.59 7.62 2.93
C GLY A 25 -7.56 8.24 3.93
N VAL A 26 -8.70 8.75 3.45
CA VAL A 26 -9.80 9.24 4.31
C VAL A 26 -10.28 8.13 5.26
N TRP A 27 -10.56 6.94 4.73
CA TRP A 27 -10.95 5.79 5.54
C TRP A 27 -9.92 5.46 6.63
N LEU A 28 -8.64 5.40 6.27
CA LEU A 28 -7.56 5.05 7.21
C LEU A 28 -7.41 6.07 8.34
N ALA A 29 -7.74 7.34 8.09
CA ALA A 29 -7.82 8.35 9.15
C ALA A 29 -9.03 8.14 10.07
N LEU A 30 -10.15 7.64 9.55
CA LEU A 30 -11.41 7.46 10.27
C LEU A 30 -11.53 6.12 11.02
N ILE A 31 -10.52 5.24 10.97
CA ILE A 31 -10.54 3.94 11.67
C ILE A 31 -10.91 4.10 13.16
N PRO A 32 -10.32 5.04 13.94
CA PRO A 32 -10.66 5.19 15.36
C PRO A 32 -12.11 5.60 15.58
N LYS A 33 -12.67 6.42 14.69
CA LYS A 33 -14.06 6.86 14.77
C LYS A 33 -15.03 5.71 14.51
N VAL A 34 -14.71 4.82 13.55
CA VAL A 34 -15.48 3.60 13.31
C VAL A 34 -15.34 2.63 14.49
N GLN A 35 -14.14 2.44 15.02
CA GLN A 35 -13.90 1.61 16.20
C GLN A 35 -14.78 2.04 17.38
N SER A 36 -14.77 3.32 17.71
CA SER A 36 -15.56 3.89 18.80
C SER A 36 -17.06 3.80 18.53
N GLY A 37 -17.49 4.12 17.30
CA GLY A 37 -18.91 4.07 16.90
C GLY A 37 -19.53 2.66 16.92
N LEU A 38 -18.72 1.63 16.68
CA LEU A 38 -19.12 0.23 16.72
C LEU A 38 -18.83 -0.46 18.07
N ASN A 39 -18.26 0.26 19.04
CA ASN A 39 -17.82 -0.25 20.35
C ASN A 39 -16.92 -1.49 20.24
N LEU A 40 -15.98 -1.51 19.26
CA LEU A 40 -15.06 -2.62 19.05
C LEU A 40 -13.83 -2.48 19.93
N ASP A 41 -13.47 -3.58 20.61
CA ASP A 41 -12.15 -3.66 21.23
C ASP A 41 -11.03 -3.78 20.17
N THR A 42 -9.78 -3.61 20.56
CA THR A 42 -8.63 -3.59 19.66
C THR A 42 -8.49 -4.92 18.88
N SER A 43 -8.82 -6.06 19.51
CA SER A 43 -8.75 -7.36 18.83
C SER A 43 -9.91 -7.56 17.83
N GLN A 44 -11.10 -7.08 18.15
CA GLN A 44 -12.24 -7.10 17.24
C GLN A 44 -12.01 -6.19 16.04
N LEU A 45 -11.45 -4.98 16.27
CA LEU A 45 -11.03 -4.11 15.19
C LEU A 45 -10.01 -4.79 14.29
N ALA A 46 -8.97 -5.42 14.86
CA ALA A 46 -7.96 -6.15 14.12
C ALA A 46 -8.58 -7.23 13.21
N LEU A 47 -9.56 -7.99 13.72
CA LEU A 47 -10.29 -8.98 12.93
C LEU A 47 -11.10 -8.34 11.80
N GLY A 48 -11.81 -7.24 12.08
CA GLY A 48 -12.56 -6.51 11.06
C GLY A 48 -11.67 -6.00 9.93
N LEU A 49 -10.51 -5.43 10.27
CA LEU A 49 -9.52 -4.92 9.33
C LEU A 49 -8.90 -6.02 8.43
N MET A 50 -8.94 -7.30 8.83
CA MET A 50 -8.52 -8.41 7.97
C MET A 50 -9.41 -8.59 6.73
N GLY A 51 -10.58 -7.98 6.69
CA GLY A 51 -11.47 -8.03 5.51
C GLY A 51 -10.76 -7.57 4.24
N THR A 52 -10.15 -6.38 4.25
CA THR A 52 -9.47 -5.82 3.06
C THR A 52 -8.40 -6.75 2.48
N PRO A 53 -7.42 -7.21 3.25
CA PRO A 53 -6.40 -8.11 2.73
C PRO A 53 -6.96 -9.49 2.33
N ALA A 54 -7.98 -10.00 2.99
CA ALA A 54 -8.64 -11.24 2.57
C ALA A 54 -9.28 -11.09 1.17
N GLY A 55 -9.95 -9.95 0.92
CA GLY A 55 -10.48 -9.61 -0.40
C GLY A 55 -9.39 -9.47 -1.46
N MET A 56 -8.25 -8.85 -1.10
CA MET A 56 -7.09 -8.74 -1.99
C MET A 56 -6.53 -10.12 -2.37
N LEU A 57 -6.34 -11.02 -1.40
CA LEU A 57 -5.86 -12.39 -1.65
C LEU A 57 -6.80 -13.17 -2.57
N MET A 58 -8.11 -13.09 -2.32
CA MET A 58 -9.10 -13.73 -3.18
C MET A 58 -9.00 -13.23 -4.63
N THR A 59 -8.78 -11.94 -4.81
CA THR A 59 -8.69 -11.31 -6.12
C THR A 59 -7.51 -11.86 -6.95
N LEU A 60 -6.39 -12.23 -6.33
CA LEU A 60 -5.21 -12.75 -7.04
C LEU A 60 -5.52 -13.97 -7.92
N HIS A 61 -6.52 -14.78 -7.53
CA HIS A 61 -6.88 -16.00 -8.27
C HIS A 61 -7.59 -15.72 -9.60
N PHE A 62 -8.37 -14.64 -9.70
CA PHE A 62 -9.22 -14.39 -10.87
C PHE A 62 -8.93 -13.07 -11.60
N ALA A 63 -8.16 -12.16 -11.00
CA ALA A 63 -7.90 -10.84 -11.55
C ALA A 63 -7.24 -10.88 -12.93
N GLY A 64 -6.28 -11.77 -13.14
CA GLY A 64 -5.62 -11.95 -14.44
C GLY A 64 -6.61 -12.44 -15.52
N LYS A 65 -7.49 -13.40 -15.17
CA LYS A 65 -8.54 -13.88 -16.07
C LYS A 65 -9.54 -12.77 -16.42
N MET A 66 -9.95 -11.99 -15.41
CA MET A 66 -10.83 -10.84 -15.64
C MET A 66 -10.18 -9.79 -16.54
N ALA A 67 -8.90 -9.47 -16.32
CA ALA A 67 -8.17 -8.51 -17.14
C ALA A 67 -8.10 -8.94 -18.61
N ASN A 68 -7.90 -10.24 -18.87
CA ASN A 68 -7.88 -10.80 -20.23
C ASN A 68 -9.27 -10.85 -20.89
N THR A 69 -10.32 -11.18 -20.10
CA THR A 69 -11.69 -11.35 -20.63
C THR A 69 -12.37 -10.00 -20.88
N PHE A 70 -12.32 -9.09 -19.92
CA PHE A 70 -13.04 -7.82 -20.00
C PHE A 70 -12.19 -6.67 -20.57
N GLY A 71 -10.88 -6.82 -20.52
CA GLY A 71 -9.93 -5.77 -20.88
C GLY A 71 -9.76 -4.68 -19.80
N ILE A 72 -8.57 -4.13 -19.74
CA ILE A 72 -8.14 -3.19 -18.69
C ILE A 72 -9.05 -1.94 -18.61
N ARG A 73 -9.43 -1.37 -19.75
CA ARG A 73 -10.26 -0.16 -19.78
C ARG A 73 -11.64 -0.38 -19.15
N LYS A 74 -12.31 -1.50 -19.46
CA LYS A 74 -13.63 -1.81 -18.88
C LYS A 74 -13.52 -2.03 -17.38
N ILE A 75 -12.44 -2.68 -16.91
CA ILE A 75 -12.20 -2.85 -15.47
C ILE A 75 -12.05 -1.50 -14.78
N LEU A 76 -11.35 -0.53 -15.38
CA LEU A 76 -11.21 0.80 -14.81
C LEU A 76 -12.56 1.56 -14.80
N TYR A 77 -13.30 1.55 -15.92
CA TYR A 77 -14.59 2.27 -16.00
C TYR A 77 -15.65 1.75 -15.05
N ILE A 78 -15.75 0.43 -14.88
CA ILE A 78 -16.74 -0.21 -13.99
C ILE A 78 -16.17 -0.28 -12.56
N GLY A 79 -14.88 -0.51 -12.42
CA GLY A 79 -14.23 -0.69 -11.14
C GLY A 79 -14.23 0.56 -10.28
N PHE A 80 -14.05 1.77 -10.84
CA PHE A 80 -14.05 3.00 -10.05
C PHE A 80 -15.39 3.27 -9.35
N PRO A 81 -16.55 3.27 -10.05
CA PRO A 81 -17.83 3.42 -9.37
C PRO A 81 -18.05 2.37 -8.27
N VAL A 82 -17.75 1.10 -8.57
CA VAL A 82 -17.97 0.00 -7.62
C VAL A 82 -17.02 0.14 -6.41
N TYR A 83 -15.77 0.51 -6.64
CA TYR A 83 -14.79 0.74 -5.56
C TYR A 83 -15.21 1.91 -4.66
N PHE A 84 -15.51 3.07 -5.25
CA PHE A 84 -15.92 4.23 -4.47
C PHE A 84 -17.23 3.98 -3.72
N PHE A 85 -18.18 3.28 -4.34
CA PHE A 85 -19.40 2.87 -3.64
C PHE A 85 -19.08 1.92 -2.49
N SER A 86 -18.27 0.89 -2.71
CA SER A 86 -17.94 -0.09 -1.66
C SER A 86 -17.29 0.57 -0.44
N ILE A 87 -16.41 1.56 -0.63
CA ILE A 87 -15.74 2.24 0.47
C ILE A 87 -16.70 3.11 1.30
N THR A 88 -17.77 3.65 0.70
CA THR A 88 -18.78 4.43 1.45
C THR A 88 -19.61 3.54 2.38
N LEU A 89 -19.76 2.25 2.06
CA LEU A 89 -20.49 1.30 2.89
C LEU A 89 -19.84 1.06 4.26
N ILE A 90 -18.56 1.40 4.42
CA ILE A 90 -17.87 1.31 5.72
C ILE A 90 -18.62 2.12 6.78
N GLY A 91 -19.11 3.29 6.43
CA GLY A 91 -19.88 4.15 7.33
C GLY A 91 -21.29 3.62 7.70
N GLN A 92 -21.74 2.56 7.05
CA GLN A 92 -23.03 1.88 7.33
C GLN A 92 -22.83 0.54 8.08
N ALA A 93 -21.58 0.18 8.41
CA ALA A 93 -21.34 -1.04 9.17
C ALA A 93 -22.02 -0.95 10.55
N GLY A 94 -22.74 -1.99 10.94
CA GLY A 94 -23.46 -2.07 12.21
C GLY A 94 -22.73 -2.91 13.28
N GLY A 95 -21.51 -3.42 12.99
CA GLY A 95 -20.74 -4.23 13.92
C GLY A 95 -19.56 -4.93 13.22
N LEU A 96 -18.87 -5.81 13.95
CA LEU A 96 -17.66 -6.50 13.49
C LEU A 96 -17.84 -7.23 12.15
N TYR A 97 -18.87 -8.07 12.02
CA TYR A 97 -19.06 -8.92 10.84
C TYR A 97 -19.42 -8.12 9.58
N SER A 98 -20.25 -7.07 9.73
CA SER A 98 -20.58 -6.17 8.63
C SER A 98 -19.36 -5.34 8.21
N LEU A 99 -18.55 -4.87 9.16
CA LEU A 99 -17.29 -4.19 8.87
C LEU A 99 -16.33 -5.10 8.09
N LEU A 100 -16.13 -6.34 8.55
CA LEU A 100 -15.29 -7.33 7.88
C LEU A 100 -15.75 -7.58 6.43
N LEU A 101 -17.06 -7.78 6.24
CA LEU A 101 -17.63 -8.03 4.90
C LEU A 101 -17.47 -6.82 3.97
N VAL A 102 -17.73 -5.62 4.45
CA VAL A 102 -17.59 -4.40 3.65
C VAL A 102 -16.12 -4.19 3.29
N LEU A 103 -15.21 -4.33 4.25
CA LEU A 103 -13.78 -4.22 3.99
C LEU A 103 -13.28 -5.31 3.03
N PHE A 104 -13.83 -6.51 3.08
CA PHE A 104 -13.55 -7.56 2.09
C PHE A 104 -13.94 -7.12 0.68
N LEU A 105 -15.13 -6.53 0.49
CA LEU A 105 -15.55 -5.98 -0.80
C LEU A 105 -14.63 -4.84 -1.28
N VAL A 106 -14.23 -3.94 -0.37
CA VAL A 106 -13.26 -2.88 -0.67
C VAL A 106 -11.93 -3.48 -1.13
N GLY A 107 -11.47 -4.55 -0.47
CA GLY A 107 -10.26 -5.28 -0.84
C GLY A 107 -10.33 -5.89 -2.24
N VAL A 108 -11.43 -6.55 -2.57
CA VAL A 108 -11.68 -7.13 -3.91
C VAL A 108 -11.65 -6.03 -4.99
N CYS A 109 -12.46 -4.98 -4.81
CA CYS A 109 -12.60 -3.91 -5.80
C CYS A 109 -11.30 -3.12 -5.96
N GLY A 110 -10.66 -2.74 -4.84
CA GLY A 110 -9.40 -1.99 -4.84
C GLY A 110 -8.25 -2.77 -5.50
N SER A 111 -8.17 -4.07 -5.24
CA SER A 111 -7.14 -4.94 -5.83
C SER A 111 -7.30 -5.09 -7.34
N LEU A 112 -8.53 -5.26 -7.85
CA LEU A 112 -8.81 -5.29 -9.29
C LEU A 112 -8.41 -4.00 -9.99
N LEU A 113 -8.74 -2.85 -9.39
CA LEU A 113 -8.34 -1.54 -9.91
C LEU A 113 -6.83 -1.37 -9.91
N THR A 114 -6.17 -1.70 -8.80
CA THR A 114 -4.71 -1.59 -8.67
C THR A 114 -3.99 -2.46 -9.70
N LEU A 115 -4.47 -3.70 -9.92
CA LEU A 115 -3.95 -4.56 -10.98
C LEU A 115 -4.11 -3.91 -12.36
N ALA A 116 -5.32 -3.45 -12.67
CA ALA A 116 -5.61 -2.83 -13.98
C ALA A 116 -4.75 -1.58 -14.22
N LEU A 117 -4.56 -0.75 -13.18
CA LEU A 117 -3.71 0.44 -13.24
C LEU A 117 -2.23 0.09 -13.43
N ASN A 118 -1.72 -0.90 -12.71
CA ASN A 118 -0.33 -1.35 -12.85
C ASN A 118 -0.05 -1.90 -14.25
N VAL A 119 -0.95 -2.73 -14.79
CA VAL A 119 -0.83 -3.24 -16.17
C VAL A 119 -0.89 -2.11 -17.19
N HIS A 120 -1.81 -1.15 -17.01
CA HIS A 120 -1.91 -0.01 -17.91
C HIS A 120 -0.67 0.90 -17.83
N ALA A 121 -0.16 1.20 -16.63
CA ALA A 121 1.07 1.95 -16.42
C ALA A 121 2.28 1.29 -17.12
N GLY A 122 2.41 -0.03 -16.98
CA GLY A 122 3.46 -0.79 -17.69
C GLY A 122 3.36 -0.67 -19.21
N ARG A 123 2.15 -0.69 -19.77
CA ARG A 123 1.93 -0.48 -21.22
C ARG A 123 2.31 0.92 -21.66
N VAL A 124 1.94 1.96 -20.89
CA VAL A 124 2.34 3.35 -21.14
C VAL A 124 3.86 3.49 -21.08
N GLU A 125 4.52 2.85 -20.12
CA GLU A 125 5.99 2.85 -19.98
C GLU A 125 6.68 2.28 -21.21
N ILE A 126 6.21 1.13 -21.73
CA ILE A 126 6.73 0.50 -22.94
C ILE A 126 6.54 1.41 -24.16
N HIS A 127 5.34 1.98 -24.35
CA HIS A 127 5.03 2.80 -25.55
C HIS A 127 5.73 4.15 -25.54
N THR A 128 5.87 4.77 -24.36
CA THR A 128 6.52 6.07 -24.22
C THR A 128 8.03 5.98 -24.06
N ARG A 129 8.56 4.77 -23.81
CA ARG A 129 9.98 4.50 -23.48
C ARG A 129 10.47 5.33 -22.27
N ARG A 130 9.59 5.62 -21.32
CA ARG A 130 9.88 6.40 -20.11
C ARG A 130 9.55 5.61 -18.85
N VAL A 131 10.57 5.36 -18.03
CA VAL A 131 10.37 4.71 -16.72
C VAL A 131 9.50 5.59 -15.83
N MET A 132 8.34 5.06 -15.38
CA MET A 132 7.37 5.85 -14.62
C MET A 132 6.73 5.09 -13.44
N MET A 133 6.89 3.78 -13.34
CA MET A 133 6.19 2.97 -12.33
C MET A 133 6.46 3.45 -10.89
N ASN A 134 7.71 3.74 -10.52
CA ASN A 134 8.03 4.27 -9.19
C ASN A 134 7.34 5.62 -8.93
N ARG A 135 7.25 6.48 -9.95
CA ARG A 135 6.53 7.75 -9.84
C ARG A 135 5.03 7.53 -9.64
N CYS A 136 4.43 6.58 -10.36
CA CYS A 136 3.03 6.21 -10.16
C CYS A 136 2.77 5.80 -8.69
N HIS A 137 3.60 4.93 -8.12
CA HIS A 137 3.50 4.56 -6.71
C HIS A 137 3.81 5.71 -5.74
N GLY A 138 4.67 6.67 -6.13
CA GLY A 138 4.86 7.92 -5.41
C GLY A 138 3.57 8.75 -5.37
N PHE A 139 2.89 8.94 -6.52
CA PHE A 139 1.60 9.63 -6.60
C PHE A 139 0.50 8.88 -5.82
N TRP A 140 0.51 7.54 -5.80
CA TRP A 140 -0.38 6.74 -4.97
C TRP A 140 -0.19 7.08 -3.47
N SER A 141 1.05 7.16 -3.00
CA SER A 141 1.34 7.53 -1.60
C SER A 141 0.93 8.97 -1.29
N LEU A 142 1.10 9.91 -2.24
CA LEU A 142 0.61 11.28 -2.11
C LEU A 142 -0.93 11.34 -2.05
N GLY A 143 -1.62 10.50 -2.81
CA GLY A 143 -3.08 10.39 -2.73
C GLY A 143 -3.56 9.90 -1.36
N ILE A 144 -2.90 8.87 -0.81
CA ILE A 144 -3.15 8.41 0.56
C ILE A 144 -2.91 9.53 1.57
N MET A 145 -1.79 10.24 1.46
CA MET A 145 -1.46 11.37 2.32
C MET A 145 -2.58 12.44 2.28
N ALA A 146 -2.95 12.88 1.09
CA ALA A 146 -3.99 13.89 0.91
C ALA A 146 -5.32 13.44 1.53
N GLY A 147 -5.71 12.18 1.29
CA GLY A 147 -6.92 11.60 1.88
C GLY A 147 -6.84 11.51 3.40
N SER A 148 -5.70 11.10 3.96
CA SER A 148 -5.54 10.98 5.41
C SER A 148 -5.61 12.34 6.11
N PHE A 149 -4.99 13.37 5.57
CA PHE A 149 -5.13 14.73 6.08
C PHE A 149 -6.57 15.25 5.94
N LEU A 150 -7.21 15.02 4.79
CA LEU A 150 -8.61 15.41 4.59
C LEU A 150 -9.53 14.71 5.58
N GLY A 151 -9.37 13.41 5.79
CA GLY A 151 -10.13 12.64 6.78
C GLY A 151 -9.94 13.17 8.20
N SER A 152 -8.71 13.56 8.56
CA SER A 152 -8.39 14.15 9.87
C SER A 152 -9.08 15.50 10.10
N VAL A 153 -9.17 16.33 9.07
CA VAL A 153 -9.86 17.64 9.17
C VAL A 153 -11.36 17.44 9.25
N LEU A 154 -11.92 16.48 8.51
CA LEU A 154 -13.36 16.24 8.47
C LEU A 154 -13.88 15.35 9.61
N GLU A 155 -12.99 14.74 10.39
CA GLU A 155 -13.35 13.77 11.43
C GLU A 155 -14.37 14.33 12.44
N SER A 156 -14.25 15.61 12.83
CA SER A 156 -15.15 16.28 13.78
C SER A 156 -16.46 16.74 13.18
N GLU A 157 -16.50 16.99 11.87
CA GLU A 157 -17.57 17.76 11.24
C GLU A 157 -18.82 16.91 10.92
N SER A 158 -18.68 15.57 10.81
CA SER A 158 -19.76 14.76 10.26
C SER A 158 -19.65 13.27 10.61
N THR A 159 -20.68 12.49 10.24
CA THR A 159 -20.64 11.03 10.36
C THR A 159 -19.63 10.43 9.37
N VAL A 160 -19.10 9.25 9.69
CA VAL A 160 -18.17 8.51 8.81
C VAL A 160 -18.75 8.33 7.41
N TRP A 161 -20.04 7.95 7.33
CA TRP A 161 -20.72 7.73 6.05
C TRP A 161 -20.76 8.99 5.19
N LEU A 162 -21.11 10.14 5.78
CA LEU A 162 -21.22 11.42 5.05
C LEU A 162 -19.84 11.89 4.57
N ILE A 163 -18.80 11.74 5.39
CA ILE A 163 -17.43 12.08 5.00
C ILE A 163 -17.00 11.22 3.79
N LEU A 164 -17.19 9.90 3.87
CA LEU A 164 -16.78 8.99 2.81
C LEU A 164 -17.57 9.23 1.51
N ILE A 165 -18.88 9.52 1.58
CA ILE A 165 -19.68 9.76 0.37
C ILE A 165 -19.32 11.09 -0.30
N ILE A 166 -19.04 12.14 0.48
CA ILE A 166 -18.58 13.43 -0.07
C ILE A 166 -17.25 13.25 -0.78
N CYS A 167 -16.27 12.62 -0.13
CA CYS A 167 -14.95 12.40 -0.70
C CYS A 167 -14.99 11.48 -1.92
N ALA A 168 -15.81 10.41 -1.90
CA ALA A 168 -16.00 9.52 -3.03
C ALA A 168 -16.68 10.24 -4.21
N SER A 169 -17.73 11.03 -3.94
CA SER A 169 -18.44 11.81 -4.96
C SER A 169 -17.57 12.88 -5.60
N ALA A 170 -16.62 13.48 -4.87
CA ALA A 170 -15.64 14.42 -5.41
C ALA A 170 -14.56 13.71 -6.23
N SER A 171 -14.09 12.54 -5.78
CA SER A 171 -13.02 11.79 -6.45
C SER A 171 -13.49 11.06 -7.71
N PHE A 172 -14.74 10.60 -7.74
CA PHE A 172 -15.28 9.80 -8.84
C PHE A 172 -15.29 10.52 -10.20
N PRO A 173 -15.81 11.75 -10.35
CA PRO A 173 -15.79 12.46 -11.63
C PRO A 173 -14.37 12.70 -12.14
N LEU A 174 -13.42 12.98 -11.24
CA LEU A 174 -12.01 13.18 -11.59
C LEU A 174 -11.38 11.88 -12.10
N ALA A 175 -11.62 10.75 -11.40
CA ALA A 175 -11.16 9.45 -11.84
C ALA A 175 -11.75 9.07 -13.21
N LEU A 176 -13.05 9.29 -13.42
CA LEU A 176 -13.73 9.01 -14.68
C LEU A 176 -13.17 9.88 -15.82
N LEU A 177 -12.99 11.18 -15.58
CA LEU A 177 -12.42 12.12 -16.55
C LEU A 177 -11.01 11.68 -17.00
N LEU A 178 -10.17 11.29 -16.06
CA LEU A 178 -8.83 10.78 -16.36
C LEU A 178 -8.88 9.45 -17.12
N CYS A 179 -9.83 8.57 -16.82
CA CYS A 179 -10.01 7.30 -17.52
C CYS A 179 -10.50 7.48 -18.97
N LEU A 180 -11.37 8.48 -19.25
CA LEU A 180 -11.96 8.70 -20.58
C LEU A 180 -10.91 8.95 -21.67
N GLY A 181 -9.78 9.55 -21.33
CA GLY A 181 -8.69 9.83 -22.26
C GLY A 181 -7.61 8.74 -22.35
N LEU A 182 -7.72 7.64 -21.62
CA LEU A 182 -6.67 6.62 -21.61
C LEU A 182 -6.52 5.95 -22.98
N PRO A 183 -5.30 5.88 -23.53
CA PRO A 183 -5.07 5.19 -24.78
C PRO A 183 -5.40 3.69 -24.69
N SER A 184 -5.93 3.13 -25.77
CA SER A 184 -6.13 1.69 -25.88
C SER A 184 -4.87 1.06 -26.43
N TYR A 185 -4.21 0.26 -25.61
CA TYR A 185 -3.10 -0.59 -26.06
C TYR A 185 -3.61 -2.00 -26.28
N GLU A 186 -3.20 -2.63 -27.38
CA GLU A 186 -3.51 -4.03 -27.65
C GLU A 186 -3.04 -4.91 -26.49
N ASN A 187 -3.81 -5.98 -26.23
CA ASN A 187 -3.38 -6.98 -25.28
C ASN A 187 -2.09 -7.59 -25.83
N VAL A 188 -0.95 -7.18 -25.28
CA VAL A 188 0.24 -8.00 -25.39
C VAL A 188 -0.21 -9.32 -24.76
N ASN A 189 -0.34 -10.37 -25.58
CA ASN A 189 -0.64 -11.69 -25.08
C ASN A 189 0.28 -11.90 -23.90
N SER A 190 -0.30 -11.84 -22.71
CA SER A 190 0.44 -12.13 -21.49
C SER A 190 0.90 -13.54 -21.69
N ALA A 191 2.18 -13.62 -22.03
CA ALA A 191 2.90 -14.83 -22.32
C ALA A 191 2.42 -15.94 -21.39
N GLU A 192 2.32 -17.12 -21.99
CA GLU A 192 2.38 -18.43 -21.38
C GLU A 192 2.50 -18.37 -19.87
N MET A 193 1.49 -18.81 -19.16
CA MET A 193 1.52 -18.92 -17.70
C MET A 193 2.87 -19.51 -17.33
N SER A 194 3.75 -18.68 -16.81
CA SER A 194 5.06 -19.14 -16.35
C SER A 194 4.84 -20.34 -15.45
N PRO A 195 5.59 -21.43 -15.65
CA PRO A 195 5.37 -22.68 -14.93
C PRO A 195 5.28 -22.38 -13.41
N ALA A 196 4.27 -22.97 -12.77
CA ALA A 196 4.06 -22.78 -11.34
C ALA A 196 5.37 -23.04 -10.59
N LEU A 197 5.77 -22.09 -9.73
CA LEU A 197 6.96 -22.25 -8.91
C LEU A 197 6.75 -23.43 -7.96
N VAL A 198 7.59 -24.44 -8.11
CA VAL A 198 7.65 -25.51 -7.13
C VAL A 198 8.42 -24.99 -5.92
N ILE A 199 7.76 -24.89 -4.77
CA ILE A 199 8.33 -24.30 -3.52
C ILE A 199 9.66 -24.95 -3.13
N THR A 200 9.83 -26.25 -3.38
CA THR A 200 11.06 -27.01 -3.09
C THR A 200 12.27 -26.63 -3.95
N GLN A 201 12.06 -25.85 -5.04
CA GLN A 201 13.11 -25.43 -5.97
C GLN A 201 13.47 -23.95 -5.85
N LEU A 202 13.00 -23.26 -4.81
CA LEU A 202 13.28 -21.83 -4.62
C LEU A 202 14.75 -21.63 -4.21
N PRO A 203 15.47 -20.71 -4.88
CA PRO A 203 16.83 -20.37 -4.47
C PRO A 203 16.86 -19.76 -3.06
N ALA A 204 17.82 -20.16 -2.23
CA ALA A 204 17.96 -19.62 -0.88
C ALA A 204 18.11 -18.08 -0.83
N ILE A 205 18.68 -17.49 -1.89
CA ILE A 205 18.77 -16.03 -2.03
C ILE A 205 17.38 -15.40 -2.17
N LEU A 206 16.46 -16.01 -2.94
CA LEU A 206 15.08 -15.54 -3.08
C LEU A 206 14.33 -15.60 -1.74
N ILE A 207 14.49 -16.70 -1.00
CA ILE A 207 13.91 -16.85 0.34
C ILE A 207 14.38 -15.73 1.26
N GLY A 208 15.69 -15.41 1.24
CA GLY A 208 16.24 -14.29 2.02
C GLY A 208 15.65 -12.91 1.61
N ILE A 209 15.47 -12.68 0.30
CA ILE A 209 14.83 -11.46 -0.19
C ILE A 209 13.35 -11.41 0.23
N CYS A 210 12.65 -12.53 0.21
CA CYS A 210 11.25 -12.62 0.64
C CYS A 210 11.11 -12.28 2.15
N PHE A 211 11.94 -12.82 3.02
CA PHE A 211 11.91 -12.49 4.45
C PHE A 211 12.34 -11.04 4.74
N PHE A 212 13.28 -10.48 3.96
CA PHE A 212 13.56 -9.04 4.00
C PHE A 212 12.29 -8.22 3.72
N THR A 213 11.58 -8.58 2.67
CA THR A 213 10.37 -7.86 2.23
C THR A 213 9.22 -8.06 3.20
N PHE A 214 9.09 -9.24 3.79
CA PHE A 214 8.06 -9.55 4.80
C PHE A 214 8.10 -8.57 5.97
N GLY A 215 9.28 -8.31 6.57
CA GLY A 215 9.42 -7.37 7.68
C GLY A 215 9.08 -5.92 7.30
N ILE A 216 9.47 -5.48 6.09
CA ILE A 216 9.11 -4.17 5.57
C ILE A 216 7.60 -4.04 5.38
N SER A 217 6.98 -5.01 4.69
CA SER A 217 5.54 -4.97 4.39
C SER A 217 4.68 -5.17 5.64
N MET A 218 5.14 -5.95 6.62
CA MET A 218 4.51 -6.05 7.94
C MET A 218 4.46 -4.69 8.64
N THR A 219 5.53 -3.91 8.54
CA THR A 219 5.60 -2.56 9.11
C THR A 219 4.67 -1.60 8.36
N GLU A 220 4.63 -1.64 7.02
CA GLU A 220 3.69 -0.83 6.22
C GLU A 220 2.23 -1.15 6.58
N GLY A 221 1.87 -2.43 6.68
CA GLY A 221 0.53 -2.88 7.06
C GLY A 221 0.15 -2.44 8.48
N ALA A 222 1.10 -2.51 9.42
CA ALA A 222 0.91 -2.03 10.78
C ALA A 222 0.63 -0.52 10.82
N MET A 223 1.41 0.28 10.10
CA MET A 223 1.18 1.74 10.06
C MET A 223 -0.16 2.08 9.41
N ALA A 224 -0.54 1.40 8.33
CA ALA A 224 -1.82 1.63 7.66
C ALA A 224 -3.03 1.42 8.58
N ASN A 225 -2.97 0.46 9.48
CA ASN A 225 -4.11 0.10 10.33
C ASN A 225 -4.06 0.71 11.73
N TRP A 226 -2.87 0.96 12.27
CA TRP A 226 -2.71 1.36 13.67
C TRP A 226 -2.25 2.80 13.89
N ALA A 227 -1.73 3.51 12.86
CA ALA A 227 -1.22 4.86 13.07
C ALA A 227 -2.30 5.82 13.59
N SER A 228 -3.51 5.80 13.02
CA SER A 228 -4.61 6.66 13.49
C SER A 228 -5.11 6.25 14.88
N VAL A 229 -5.18 4.93 15.17
CA VAL A 229 -5.54 4.41 16.50
C VAL A 229 -4.51 4.82 17.55
N TYR A 230 -3.21 4.71 17.19
CA TYR A 230 -2.12 5.15 18.07
C TYR A 230 -2.24 6.63 18.44
N VAL A 231 -2.49 7.49 17.46
CA VAL A 231 -2.67 8.94 17.71
C VAL A 231 -3.91 9.19 18.59
N LYS A 232 -5.00 8.46 18.35
CA LYS A 232 -6.21 8.55 19.18
C LYS A 232 -5.95 8.16 20.64
N GLU A 233 -5.28 7.03 20.87
CA GLU A 233 -4.94 6.59 22.22
C GLU A 233 -4.00 7.59 22.95
N MET A 234 -3.08 8.22 22.20
CA MET A 234 -2.16 9.21 22.77
C MET A 234 -2.84 10.51 23.16
N LEU A 235 -3.77 11.00 22.31
CA LEU A 235 -4.41 12.31 22.50
C LEU A 235 -5.69 12.25 23.36
N GLY A 236 -6.24 11.04 23.54
CA GLY A 236 -7.46 10.81 24.33
C GLY A 236 -8.74 10.76 23.50
N PRO A 237 -9.89 10.50 24.16
CA PRO A 237 -11.17 10.20 23.52
C PRO A 237 -11.71 11.30 22.59
N GLU A 238 -11.49 12.57 22.98
CA GLU A 238 -11.95 13.76 22.25
C GLU A 238 -10.97 14.20 21.15
N ALA A 239 -9.92 13.42 20.90
CA ALA A 239 -8.88 13.80 19.95
C ALA A 239 -9.41 13.93 18.52
N GLN A 240 -8.98 14.99 17.86
CA GLN A 240 -9.15 15.27 16.45
C GLN A 240 -7.80 15.13 15.72
N GLY A 241 -7.83 14.96 14.41
CA GLY A 241 -6.59 14.87 13.64
C GLY A 241 -5.89 13.52 13.78
N THR A 242 -6.61 12.46 14.10
CA THR A 242 -6.04 11.12 14.33
C THR A 242 -5.31 10.56 13.11
N GLY A 243 -5.70 10.94 11.91
CA GLY A 243 -5.06 10.54 10.67
C GLY A 243 -3.72 11.23 10.36
N TYR A 244 -3.30 12.28 11.11
CA TYR A 244 -2.02 12.95 10.83
C TYR A 244 -0.82 12.02 10.92
N GLY A 245 -0.84 11.05 11.84
CA GLY A 245 0.22 10.05 11.96
C GLY A 245 0.39 9.25 10.66
N PHE A 246 -0.71 8.72 10.13
CA PHE A 246 -0.65 7.96 8.87
C PHE A 246 -0.42 8.86 7.66
N GLY A 247 -1.00 10.07 7.63
CA GLY A 247 -0.74 11.05 6.57
C GLY A 247 0.75 11.39 6.46
N LEU A 248 1.41 11.62 7.57
CA LEU A 248 2.84 11.92 7.60
C LEU A 248 3.70 10.71 7.21
N PHE A 249 3.35 9.51 7.69
CA PHE A 249 3.94 8.26 7.23
C PHE A 249 3.88 8.15 5.70
N ALA A 250 2.69 8.33 5.10
CA ALA A 250 2.48 8.23 3.65
C ALA A 250 3.25 9.32 2.86
N ALA A 251 3.35 10.54 3.41
CA ALA A 251 4.15 11.62 2.84
C ALA A 251 5.62 11.22 2.73
N PHE A 252 6.19 10.66 3.78
CA PHE A 252 7.58 10.24 3.81
C PHE A 252 7.84 8.96 3.03
N VAL A 253 6.85 8.07 2.88
CA VAL A 253 6.92 6.97 1.89
C VAL A 253 7.02 7.54 0.48
N ALA A 254 6.18 8.51 0.11
CA ALA A 254 6.25 9.17 -1.20
C ALA A 254 7.62 9.82 -1.44
N PHE A 255 8.08 10.62 -0.46
CA PHE A 255 9.37 11.28 -0.52
C PHE A 255 10.51 10.28 -0.77
N GLY A 256 10.58 9.21 0.02
CA GLY A 256 11.61 8.18 -0.14
C GLY A 256 11.55 7.47 -1.49
N ARG A 257 10.35 7.23 -2.05
CA ARG A 257 10.17 6.64 -3.39
C ARG A 257 10.67 7.55 -4.52
N PHE A 258 10.48 8.86 -4.42
CA PHE A 258 10.97 9.79 -5.43
C PHE A 258 12.51 9.90 -5.46
N PHE A 259 13.16 9.78 -4.31
CA PHE A 259 14.62 9.93 -4.19
C PHE A 259 15.38 8.60 -4.12
N GLY A 260 14.70 7.50 -3.86
CA GLY A 260 15.27 6.17 -3.63
C GLY A 260 16.16 5.67 -4.80
N ASP A 261 15.71 5.86 -6.04
CA ASP A 261 16.47 5.44 -7.23
C ASP A 261 17.80 6.22 -7.36
N SER A 262 17.80 7.53 -7.08
CA SER A 262 18.99 8.35 -7.11
C SER A 262 19.99 7.93 -6.03
N LEU A 263 19.51 7.60 -4.84
CA LEU A 263 20.33 7.10 -3.74
C LEU A 263 20.91 5.71 -4.06
N LYS A 264 20.10 4.82 -4.65
CA LYS A 264 20.54 3.49 -5.09
C LYS A 264 21.70 3.57 -6.10
N ILE A 265 21.63 4.51 -7.06
CA ILE A 265 22.70 4.72 -8.04
C ILE A 265 23.98 5.18 -7.35
N LYS A 266 23.89 6.10 -6.38
CA LYS A 266 25.06 6.68 -5.69
C LYS A 266 25.68 5.75 -4.66
N LEU A 267 24.88 5.06 -3.86
CA LEU A 267 25.31 4.31 -2.67
C LEU A 267 25.29 2.79 -2.87
N GLY A 268 24.57 2.32 -3.87
CA GLY A 268 24.31 0.89 -4.11
C GLY A 268 23.17 0.33 -3.27
N THR A 269 22.56 -0.77 -3.75
CA THR A 269 21.34 -1.36 -3.22
C THR A 269 21.43 -1.72 -1.74
N ILE A 270 22.52 -2.42 -1.33
CA ILE A 270 22.66 -2.93 0.05
C ILE A 270 22.81 -1.79 1.06
N LYS A 271 23.62 -0.76 0.74
CA LYS A 271 23.83 0.38 1.64
C LYS A 271 22.52 1.16 1.82
N VAL A 272 21.81 1.42 0.74
CA VAL A 272 20.50 2.10 0.79
C VAL A 272 19.52 1.29 1.63
N ALA A 273 19.38 -0.01 1.39
CA ALA A 273 18.49 -0.86 2.18
C ALA A 273 18.83 -0.78 3.68
N ARG A 274 20.10 -0.89 4.05
CA ARG A 274 20.54 -0.81 5.46
C ARG A 274 20.25 0.54 6.10
N ILE A 275 20.54 1.64 5.41
CA ILE A 275 20.27 3.00 5.91
C ILE A 275 18.77 3.14 6.16
N PHE A 276 17.93 2.79 5.20
CA PHE A 276 16.49 2.95 5.28
C PHE A 276 15.86 2.06 6.36
N VAL A 277 16.28 0.80 6.49
CA VAL A 277 15.79 -0.08 7.57
C VAL A 277 16.20 0.47 8.94
N ASN A 278 17.43 0.98 9.12
CA ASN A 278 17.84 1.61 10.37
C ASN A 278 17.02 2.87 10.69
N ILE A 279 16.65 3.67 9.68
CA ILE A 279 15.72 4.81 9.84
C ILE A 279 14.36 4.30 10.32
N SER A 280 13.83 3.19 9.78
CA SER A 280 12.58 2.59 10.27
C SER A 280 12.69 2.13 11.72
N ILE A 281 13.79 1.48 12.10
CA ILE A 281 14.03 1.03 13.47
C ILE A 281 14.07 2.23 14.41
N LEU A 282 14.77 3.32 14.04
CA LEU A 282 14.80 4.55 14.84
C LEU A 282 13.39 5.16 14.98
N GLY A 283 12.62 5.20 13.90
CA GLY A 283 11.23 5.68 13.94
C GLY A 283 10.35 4.82 14.85
N LEU A 284 10.53 3.51 14.83
CA LEU A 284 9.81 2.61 15.74
C LEU A 284 10.21 2.84 17.21
N ILE A 285 11.49 3.07 17.50
CA ILE A 285 11.95 3.47 18.83
C ILE A 285 11.23 4.77 19.27
N PHE A 286 11.14 5.78 18.39
CA PHE A 286 10.43 7.02 18.69
C PHE A 286 8.97 6.75 19.04
N LEU A 287 8.25 5.90 18.29
CA LEU A 287 6.85 5.57 18.61
C LEU A 287 6.72 4.89 19.98
N VAL A 288 7.62 3.97 20.31
CA VAL A 288 7.57 3.24 21.60
C VAL A 288 7.78 4.17 22.79
N ILE A 289 8.72 5.12 22.67
CA ILE A 289 9.07 6.03 23.78
C ILE A 289 8.29 7.35 23.76
N ALA A 290 7.51 7.64 22.71
CA ALA A 290 6.82 8.92 22.54
C ALA A 290 5.84 9.18 23.68
N ASN A 291 5.97 10.32 24.33
CA ASN A 291 5.05 10.83 25.34
C ASN A 291 4.29 12.09 24.87
N ASP A 292 4.60 12.57 23.68
CA ASP A 292 3.96 13.68 23.01
C ASP A 292 3.75 13.41 21.52
N LEU A 293 2.84 14.17 20.92
CA LEU A 293 2.45 14.01 19.52
C LEU A 293 3.62 14.26 18.56
N TRP A 294 4.49 15.24 18.85
CA TRP A 294 5.56 15.61 17.92
C TRP A 294 6.58 14.49 17.75
N LEU A 295 6.95 13.84 18.87
CA LEU A 295 7.85 12.68 18.82
C LEU A 295 7.21 11.50 18.11
N ALA A 296 5.90 11.28 18.31
CA ALA A 296 5.16 10.26 17.58
C ALA A 296 5.10 10.56 16.07
N LEU A 297 4.79 11.80 15.69
CA LEU A 297 4.77 12.21 14.28
C LEU A 297 6.16 12.06 13.62
N ALA A 298 7.23 12.41 14.33
CA ALA A 298 8.59 12.15 13.87
C ALA A 298 8.85 10.64 13.67
N GLY A 299 8.36 9.80 14.59
CA GLY A 299 8.41 8.35 14.48
C GLY A 299 7.71 7.83 13.20
N PHE A 300 6.48 8.28 12.93
CA PHE A 300 5.75 7.92 11.71
C PHE A 300 6.48 8.37 10.45
N ALA A 301 7.01 9.59 10.43
CA ALA A 301 7.79 10.10 9.31
C ALA A 301 9.03 9.25 9.04
N LEU A 302 9.81 8.92 10.08
CA LEU A 302 11.00 8.08 9.96
C LEU A 302 10.65 6.66 9.49
N ILE A 303 9.59 6.03 10.02
CA ILE A 303 9.16 4.72 9.55
C ILE A 303 8.75 4.81 8.08
N GLY A 304 7.96 5.81 7.67
CA GLY A 304 7.54 6.01 6.30
C GLY A 304 8.73 6.14 5.33
N LEU A 305 9.71 6.98 5.69
CA LEU A 305 10.95 7.11 4.92
C LEU A 305 11.66 5.75 4.84
N GLY A 306 11.83 5.10 5.97
CA GLY A 306 12.63 3.89 6.09
C GLY A 306 12.08 2.66 5.36
N VAL A 307 10.75 2.49 5.26
CA VAL A 307 10.15 1.37 4.51
C VAL A 307 10.04 1.64 3.00
N SER A 308 10.08 2.90 2.59
CA SER A 308 9.70 3.37 1.25
C SER A 308 10.37 2.67 0.07
N VAL A 309 11.65 2.33 0.20
CA VAL A 309 12.46 1.73 -0.86
C VAL A 309 12.57 0.20 -0.76
N GLY A 310 12.14 -0.39 0.36
CA GLY A 310 12.38 -1.80 0.64
C GLY A 310 11.80 -2.74 -0.41
N PHE A 311 10.51 -2.61 -0.72
CA PHE A 311 9.85 -3.44 -1.74
C PHE A 311 10.41 -3.22 -3.15
N PRO A 312 10.61 -2.00 -3.67
CA PRO A 312 11.24 -1.77 -4.98
C PRO A 312 12.65 -2.37 -5.10
N LEU A 313 13.47 -2.27 -4.05
CA LEU A 313 14.80 -2.88 -4.04
C LEU A 313 14.74 -4.41 -4.09
N ALA A 314 13.80 -5.00 -3.35
CA ALA A 314 13.59 -6.44 -3.32
C ALA A 314 13.09 -6.97 -4.68
N VAL A 315 12.14 -6.29 -5.32
CA VAL A 315 11.66 -6.63 -6.67
C VAL A 315 12.82 -6.65 -7.66
N THR A 316 13.63 -5.59 -7.68
CA THR A 316 14.81 -5.54 -8.58
C THR A 316 15.80 -6.67 -8.29
N ALA A 317 16.03 -7.00 -7.01
CA ALA A 317 16.94 -8.08 -6.62
C ALA A 317 16.40 -9.45 -7.00
N ALA A 318 15.10 -9.73 -6.77
CA ALA A 318 14.45 -10.98 -7.15
C ALA A 318 14.44 -11.19 -8.68
N ALA A 319 14.10 -10.16 -9.44
CA ALA A 319 14.11 -10.17 -10.91
C ALA A 319 15.51 -10.49 -11.47
N SER A 320 16.57 -10.08 -10.79
CA SER A 320 17.95 -10.26 -11.24
C SER A 320 18.58 -11.63 -10.92
N ILE A 321 17.85 -12.54 -10.24
CA ILE A 321 18.37 -13.87 -9.86
C ILE A 321 18.51 -14.76 -11.11
N ASP A 322 17.46 -14.80 -11.93
CA ASP A 322 17.40 -15.64 -13.14
C ASP A 322 16.51 -14.97 -14.19
N ASP A 323 17.10 -14.58 -15.32
CA ASP A 323 16.41 -13.91 -16.41
C ASP A 323 15.22 -14.74 -17.00
N LYS A 324 15.26 -16.08 -16.87
CA LYS A 324 14.18 -16.97 -17.34
C LYS A 324 13.02 -17.11 -16.34
N ARG A 325 13.27 -16.80 -15.09
CA ARG A 325 12.31 -16.94 -13.96
C ARG A 325 11.99 -15.61 -13.27
N GLU A 326 12.24 -14.50 -13.93
CA GLU A 326 11.99 -13.16 -13.37
C GLU A 326 10.55 -13.01 -12.88
N ALA A 327 9.56 -13.21 -13.76
CA ALA A 327 8.16 -13.02 -13.42
C ALA A 327 7.66 -13.94 -12.28
N PRO A 328 7.93 -15.26 -12.28
CA PRO A 328 7.61 -16.13 -11.15
C PRO A 328 8.24 -15.70 -9.82
N TYR A 329 9.49 -15.25 -9.82
CA TYR A 329 10.17 -14.84 -8.59
C TYR A 329 9.61 -13.54 -8.02
N VAL A 330 9.29 -12.57 -8.87
CA VAL A 330 8.63 -11.32 -8.47
C VAL A 330 7.21 -11.59 -7.97
N ALA A 331 6.47 -12.49 -8.60
CA ALA A 331 5.13 -12.87 -8.16
C ALA A 331 5.16 -13.52 -6.76
N PHE A 332 6.09 -14.45 -6.53
CA PHE A 332 6.27 -15.08 -5.23
C PHE A 332 6.67 -14.06 -4.15
N LEU A 333 7.62 -13.17 -4.46
CA LEU A 333 8.01 -12.08 -3.59
C LEU A 333 6.81 -11.19 -3.20
N SER A 334 5.97 -10.84 -4.19
CA SER A 334 4.78 -10.00 -3.98
C SER A 334 3.74 -10.70 -3.10
N LEU A 335 3.59 -12.02 -3.23
CA LEU A 335 2.74 -12.81 -2.34
C LEU A 335 3.24 -12.76 -0.89
N ILE A 336 4.54 -12.94 -0.68
CA ILE A 336 5.14 -12.89 0.67
C ILE A 336 5.04 -11.47 1.27
N ALA A 337 5.22 -10.43 0.44
CA ALA A 337 4.99 -9.04 0.86
C ALA A 337 3.54 -8.82 1.31
N LEU A 338 2.57 -9.32 0.54
CA LEU A 338 1.16 -9.24 0.90
C LEU A 338 0.85 -9.98 2.20
N ILE A 339 1.42 -11.18 2.40
CA ILE A 339 1.28 -11.92 3.66
C ILE A 339 1.87 -11.12 4.83
N GLY A 340 3.04 -10.48 4.66
CA GLY A 340 3.63 -9.60 5.67
C GLY A 340 2.70 -8.45 6.04
N PHE A 341 2.19 -7.74 5.04
CA PHE A 341 1.21 -6.64 5.22
C PHE A 341 -0.05 -7.08 5.99
N LEU A 342 -0.47 -8.31 5.82
CA LEU A 342 -1.65 -8.94 6.39
C LEU A 342 -1.45 -9.37 7.85
N VAL A 343 -0.28 -9.91 8.16
CA VAL A 343 0.01 -10.56 9.45
C VAL A 343 0.28 -9.52 10.55
N GLY A 344 0.87 -8.38 10.20
CA GLY A 344 1.23 -7.34 11.16
C GLY A 344 0.05 -6.84 12.00
N PRO A 345 -1.03 -6.32 11.39
CA PRO A 345 -2.13 -5.72 12.12
C PRO A 345 -2.80 -6.64 13.15
N PRO A 346 -3.14 -7.92 12.86
CA PRO A 346 -3.71 -8.83 13.84
C PRO A 346 -2.81 -9.09 15.04
N ILE A 347 -1.53 -9.35 14.81
CA ILE A 347 -0.58 -9.61 15.91
C ILE A 347 -0.51 -8.42 16.85
N ILE A 348 -0.41 -7.21 16.29
CA ILE A 348 -0.38 -5.97 17.08
C ILE A 348 -1.70 -5.80 17.83
N GLY A 349 -2.85 -5.99 17.19
CA GLY A 349 -4.16 -5.81 17.81
C GLY A 349 -4.43 -6.79 18.96
N PHE A 350 -4.05 -8.05 18.82
CA PHE A 350 -4.19 -9.04 19.89
C PHE A 350 -3.27 -8.74 21.09
N LEU A 351 -2.04 -8.29 20.84
CA LEU A 351 -1.14 -7.90 21.93
C LEU A 351 -1.59 -6.58 22.57
N ALA A 352 -2.02 -5.60 21.79
CA ALA A 352 -2.49 -4.31 22.29
C ALA A 352 -3.73 -4.42 23.18
N LYS A 353 -4.60 -5.42 22.95
CA LYS A 353 -5.77 -5.69 23.80
C LYS A 353 -5.40 -5.94 25.26
N THR A 354 -4.31 -6.67 25.51
CA THR A 354 -3.87 -7.03 26.87
C THR A 354 -2.86 -6.07 27.45
N THR A 355 -2.34 -5.15 26.64
CA THR A 355 -1.33 -4.17 27.03
C THR A 355 -1.70 -2.75 26.59
N ASN A 356 -1.10 -2.26 25.52
CA ASN A 356 -1.39 -1.00 24.83
C ASN A 356 -0.80 -1.02 23.42
N ILE A 357 -1.16 -0.04 22.59
CA ILE A 357 -0.72 0.01 21.19
C ILE A 357 0.81 0.12 21.05
N LYS A 358 1.50 0.87 21.95
CA LYS A 358 2.96 1.01 21.92
C LYS A 358 3.65 -0.34 22.09
N THR A 359 3.19 -1.14 23.08
CA THR A 359 3.69 -2.51 23.29
C THR A 359 3.37 -3.39 22.10
N GLY A 360 2.17 -3.29 21.51
CA GLY A 360 1.81 -4.01 20.29
C GLY A 360 2.78 -3.73 19.13
N LEU A 361 3.16 -2.47 18.94
CA LEU A 361 4.10 -2.07 17.88
C LEU A 361 5.51 -2.64 18.06
N THR A 362 5.93 -3.02 19.27
CA THR A 362 7.25 -3.65 19.48
C THR A 362 7.42 -4.96 18.71
N MET A 363 6.30 -5.61 18.31
CA MET A 363 6.32 -6.81 17.47
C MET A 363 6.90 -6.57 16.06
N LEU A 364 7.08 -5.31 15.67
CA LEU A 364 7.74 -4.98 14.41
C LEU A 364 9.26 -5.05 14.47
N PHE A 365 9.87 -4.95 15.68
CA PHE A 365 11.34 -5.02 15.82
C PHE A 365 11.93 -6.30 15.26
N PRO A 366 11.45 -7.51 15.58
CA PRO A 366 12.02 -8.75 15.01
C PRO A 366 11.99 -8.75 13.48
N GLY A 367 10.89 -8.28 12.87
CA GLY A 367 10.75 -8.17 11.41
C GLY A 367 11.75 -7.20 10.79
N LEU A 368 11.90 -5.99 11.37
CA LEU A 368 12.86 -4.99 10.89
C LEU A 368 14.31 -5.42 11.11
N LEU A 369 14.63 -6.05 12.24
CA LEU A 369 15.97 -6.59 12.50
C LEU A 369 16.33 -7.73 11.54
N LEU A 370 15.37 -8.61 11.24
CA LEU A 370 15.54 -9.65 10.22
C LEU A 370 15.75 -9.02 8.83
N SER A 371 14.98 -7.98 8.48
CA SER A 371 15.18 -7.24 7.24
C SER A 371 16.55 -6.59 7.17
N LEU A 372 17.03 -6.00 8.26
CA LEU A 372 18.38 -5.43 8.34
C LEU A 372 19.45 -6.49 8.08
N TYR A 373 19.36 -7.63 8.74
CA TYR A 373 20.28 -8.76 8.57
C TYR A 373 20.28 -9.27 7.12
N LEU A 374 19.08 -9.49 6.56
CA LEU A 374 18.91 -10.04 5.20
C LEU A 374 19.12 -9.01 4.09
N SER A 375 19.31 -7.74 4.39
CA SER A 375 19.63 -6.70 3.40
C SER A 375 20.82 -7.04 2.51
N SER A 376 21.77 -7.85 3.02
CA SER A 376 22.94 -8.36 2.27
C SER A 376 22.55 -9.27 1.08
N LYS A 377 21.33 -9.83 1.09
CA LYS A 377 20.81 -10.68 0.01
C LYS A 377 20.30 -9.89 -1.19
N LEU A 378 20.12 -8.56 -1.05
CA LEU A 378 19.68 -7.65 -2.12
C LEU A 378 20.81 -7.33 -3.13
N ARG A 379 21.65 -8.29 -3.42
CA ARG A 379 22.71 -8.12 -4.43
C ARG A 379 22.05 -8.08 -5.81
N SER A 380 22.06 -6.91 -6.45
CA SER A 380 21.82 -6.80 -7.89
C SER A 380 23.03 -7.39 -8.63
N SER A 381 22.80 -8.32 -9.54
CA SER A 381 23.83 -8.70 -10.49
C SER A 381 24.30 -7.44 -11.21
N LYS A 382 25.61 -7.24 -11.36
CA LYS A 382 26.17 -6.11 -12.11
C LYS A 382 25.49 -6.03 -13.47
N PRO A 383 25.17 -4.81 -13.97
CA PRO A 383 24.67 -4.70 -15.34
C PRO A 383 25.70 -5.38 -16.26
N LYS A 384 25.25 -6.40 -17.00
CA LYS A 384 26.07 -6.96 -18.09
C LYS A 384 26.41 -5.81 -19.01
N LYS A 385 27.70 -5.42 -19.10
CA LYS A 385 28.17 -4.53 -20.16
C LYS A 385 27.70 -5.14 -21.47
N LYS A 386 26.75 -4.50 -22.13
CA LYS A 386 26.46 -4.83 -23.54
C LYS A 386 27.78 -4.65 -24.30
N LYS A 387 28.37 -5.76 -24.76
CA LYS A 387 29.38 -5.76 -25.78
C LYS A 387 28.74 -5.35 -27.10
#